data_9a656978df661cb6cfaa74d20b7f64b1
#
_entry.id   9a656978df661cb6cfaa74d20b7f64b1
#
_cell.length_a   1.000
_cell.length_b   1.000
_cell.length_c   1.000
_cell.angle_alpha   90.00
_cell.angle_beta   90.00
_cell.angle_gamma   90.00
#
_symmetry.space_group_name_H-M   'P 1'
#
loop_
_entity.id
_entity.type
_entity.pdbx_description
1 polymer ?
#
loop_
_entity_poly.entity_id
_entity_poly.type
_entity_poly.pdbx_seq_one_letter_code
_entity_poly.pdbx_strand_id
1 'polypeptide(L)'
;MTKEELTIILEKHASWLSNNKGGTRADLSRANLYGVNLSRANLYGADLSEANLSRANLYGVNLSRANLYGADLSEADLSRADLSEANLSEADLSRA
;
A
#
# COMPACT_ATOMS: atom_id res chain seq x y z
N MET A 1 -2.73 -6.74 11.97
CA MET A 1 -2.41 -5.29 12.00
C MET A 1 -3.61 -4.53 12.52
N THR A 2 -3.39 -3.66 13.51
CA THR A 2 -4.48 -2.83 14.03
C THR A 2 -4.57 -1.52 13.26
N LYS A 3 -5.70 -0.84 13.39
CA LYS A 3 -5.87 0.50 12.79
C LYS A 3 -4.83 1.47 13.33
N GLU A 4 -4.55 1.38 14.61
CA GLU A 4 -3.58 2.26 15.27
C GLU A 4 -2.18 2.05 14.73
N GLU A 5 -1.78 0.79 14.56
CA GLU A 5 -0.49 0.47 13.96
C GLU A 5 -0.38 1.00 12.54
N LEU A 6 -1.43 0.82 11.75
CA LEU A 6 -1.45 1.29 10.38
C LEU A 6 -1.36 2.82 10.32
N THR A 7 -2.11 3.51 11.19
CA THR A 7 -2.08 4.97 11.25
C THR A 7 -0.66 5.47 11.54
N ILE A 8 0.02 4.85 12.49
CA ILE A 8 1.40 5.24 12.84
C ILE A 8 2.33 5.03 11.64
N ILE A 9 2.19 3.89 10.97
CA ILE A 9 3.03 3.60 9.80
C ILE A 9 2.81 4.64 8.70
N LEU A 10 1.54 5.00 8.44
CA LEU A 10 1.22 5.98 7.41
C LEU A 10 1.72 7.37 7.78
N GLU A 11 1.63 7.76 9.05
CA GLU A 11 2.15 9.05 9.51
C GLU A 11 3.66 9.13 9.36
N LYS A 12 4.36 8.08 9.73
CA LYS A 12 5.82 8.05 9.57
C LYS A 12 6.22 8.03 8.11
N HIS A 13 5.42 7.38 7.26
CA HIS A 13 5.67 7.36 5.82
C HIS A 13 5.49 8.77 5.23
N ALA A 14 4.47 9.49 5.67
CA ALA A 14 4.26 10.87 5.23
C ALA A 14 5.45 11.75 5.62
N SER A 15 5.97 11.56 6.82
CA SER A 15 7.17 12.27 7.27
C SER A 15 8.38 11.91 6.41
N TRP A 16 8.51 10.64 6.06
CA TRP A 16 9.59 10.18 5.18
C TRP A 16 9.49 10.83 3.80
N LEU A 17 8.27 10.90 3.26
CA LEU A 17 8.05 11.53 1.95
C LEU A 17 8.40 13.00 1.97
N SER A 18 8.17 13.67 3.09
CA SER A 18 8.48 15.09 3.26
C SER A 18 9.91 15.33 3.72
N ASN A 19 10.71 14.28 3.81
CA ASN A 19 12.09 14.35 4.27
C ASN A 19 12.22 14.91 5.69
N ASN A 20 11.20 14.67 6.52
CA ASN A 20 11.20 15.13 7.91
C ASN A 20 11.95 14.14 8.81
N LYS A 21 12.56 14.69 9.86
CA LYS A 21 13.26 13.89 10.84
C LYS A 21 12.28 12.91 11.52
N GLY A 22 12.70 11.69 11.67
CA GLY A 22 11.87 10.64 12.28
C GLY A 22 10.94 9.93 11.32
N GLY A 23 10.95 10.33 10.05
CA GLY A 23 10.16 9.64 9.04
C GLY A 23 10.77 8.29 8.70
N THR A 24 9.90 7.34 8.37
CA THR A 24 10.30 5.98 8.00
C THR A 24 9.43 5.52 6.84
N ARG A 25 10.06 5.00 5.79
CA ARG A 25 9.34 4.41 4.67
C ARG A 25 8.47 3.28 5.20
N ALA A 26 7.20 3.25 4.77
CA ALA A 26 6.27 2.23 5.25
C ALA A 26 6.73 0.83 4.88
N ASP A 27 6.81 -0.02 5.87
CA ASP A 27 7.03 -1.45 5.69
C ASP A 27 5.73 -2.15 6.08
N LEU A 28 4.97 -2.52 5.05
CA LEU A 28 3.72 -3.25 5.20
C LEU A 28 3.85 -4.64 4.58
N SER A 29 5.09 -5.11 4.45
CA SER A 29 5.33 -6.43 3.89
C SER A 29 4.63 -7.50 4.72
N ARG A 30 3.95 -8.42 4.05
CA ARG A 30 3.22 -9.53 4.66
C ARG A 30 2.08 -9.10 5.59
N ALA A 31 1.73 -7.82 5.60
CA ALA A 31 0.67 -7.33 6.47
C ALA A 31 -0.70 -7.85 6.01
N ASN A 32 -1.57 -8.12 6.97
CA ASN A 32 -2.94 -8.46 6.66
C ASN A 32 -3.74 -7.16 6.57
N LEU A 33 -4.02 -6.75 5.35
CA LEU A 33 -4.75 -5.52 5.05
C LEU A 33 -6.05 -5.83 4.32
N TYR A 34 -6.60 -7.02 4.56
CA TYR A 34 -7.85 -7.44 3.94
C TYR A 34 -8.96 -6.42 4.20
N GLY A 35 -9.60 -5.98 3.13
CA GLY A 35 -10.75 -5.06 3.23
C GLY A 35 -10.44 -3.68 3.76
N VAL A 36 -9.16 -3.32 3.92
CA VAL A 36 -8.78 -2.05 4.51
C VAL A 36 -9.17 -0.88 3.59
N ASN A 37 -9.46 0.27 4.20
CA ASN A 37 -9.68 1.48 3.45
C ASN A 37 -8.39 2.30 3.42
N LEU A 38 -7.73 2.31 2.27
CA LEU A 38 -6.52 3.12 2.02
C LEU A 38 -6.77 4.08 0.86
N SER A 39 -8.04 4.45 0.65
CA SER A 39 -8.38 5.35 -0.45
C SER A 39 -7.60 6.66 -0.32
N ARG A 40 -7.02 7.09 -1.45
CA ARG A 40 -6.25 8.34 -1.58
C ARG A 40 -4.99 8.41 -0.72
N ALA A 41 -4.59 7.29 -0.11
CA ALA A 41 -3.36 7.28 0.68
C ALA A 41 -2.14 7.49 -0.23
N ASN A 42 -1.13 8.13 0.30
CA ASN A 42 0.13 8.26 -0.42
C ASN A 42 1.11 7.19 0.10
N LEU A 43 1.25 6.13 -0.68
CA LEU A 43 2.14 5.01 -0.37
C LEU A 43 3.29 4.93 -1.38
N TYR A 44 3.69 6.08 -1.93
CA TYR A 44 4.80 6.14 -2.87
C TYR A 44 6.02 5.42 -2.30
N GLY A 45 6.55 4.46 -3.06
CA GLY A 45 7.76 3.75 -2.68
C GLY A 45 7.63 2.79 -1.50
N ALA A 46 6.41 2.57 -0.98
CA ALA A 46 6.21 1.71 0.19
C ALA A 46 6.48 0.24 -0.14
N ASP A 47 6.80 -0.54 0.88
CA ASP A 47 6.97 -1.99 0.75
C ASP A 47 5.68 -2.69 1.18
N LEU A 48 5.00 -3.30 0.22
CA LEU A 48 3.79 -4.07 0.43
C LEU A 48 3.96 -5.50 -0.11
N SER A 49 5.20 -5.95 -0.20
CA SER A 49 5.48 -7.28 -0.74
C SER A 49 4.76 -8.35 0.08
N GLU A 50 4.09 -9.24 -0.62
CA GLU A 50 3.36 -10.36 -0.04
C GLU A 50 2.22 -9.95 0.93
N ALA A 51 1.82 -8.67 0.90
CA ALA A 51 0.71 -8.20 1.72
C ALA A 51 -0.62 -8.74 1.20
N ASN A 52 -1.56 -8.94 2.11
CA ASN A 52 -2.93 -9.29 1.74
C ASN A 52 -3.75 -8.00 1.66
N LEU A 53 -4.02 -7.55 0.44
CA LEU A 53 -4.84 -6.37 0.15
C LEU A 53 -6.14 -6.77 -0.54
N SER A 54 -6.52 -8.04 -0.42
CA SER A 54 -7.75 -8.49 -1.07
C SER A 54 -8.95 -7.70 -0.53
N ARG A 55 -9.81 -7.30 -1.44
CA ARG A 55 -11.01 -6.48 -1.19
C ARG A 55 -10.72 -5.12 -0.56
N ALA A 56 -9.48 -4.66 -0.58
CA ALA A 56 -9.14 -3.35 -0.05
C ALA A 56 -9.70 -2.24 -0.93
N ASN A 57 -10.04 -1.13 -0.30
CA ASN A 57 -10.39 0.08 -1.04
C ASN A 57 -9.11 0.87 -1.27
N LEU A 58 -8.62 0.82 -2.49
CA LEU A 58 -7.41 1.52 -2.91
C LEU A 58 -7.71 2.62 -3.93
N TYR A 59 -8.95 3.13 -3.89
CA TYR A 59 -9.37 4.20 -4.80
C TYR A 59 -8.42 5.39 -4.69
N GLY A 60 -7.86 5.82 -5.82
CA GLY A 60 -7.00 7.00 -5.85
C GLY A 60 -5.70 6.89 -5.10
N VAL A 61 -5.32 5.69 -4.66
CA VAL A 61 -4.08 5.49 -3.91
C VAL A 61 -2.87 5.76 -4.79
N ASN A 62 -1.84 6.35 -4.20
CA ASN A 62 -0.56 6.49 -4.88
C ASN A 62 0.35 5.32 -4.45
N LEU A 63 0.53 4.37 -5.34
CA LEU A 63 1.43 3.22 -5.14
C LEU A 63 2.58 3.27 -6.14
N SER A 64 2.87 4.44 -6.68
CA SER A 64 3.97 4.55 -7.62
C SER A 64 5.28 4.13 -6.94
N ARG A 65 6.07 3.35 -7.64
CA ARG A 65 7.34 2.78 -7.16
C ARG A 65 7.23 1.89 -5.92
N ALA A 66 6.01 1.50 -5.54
CA ALA A 66 5.82 0.60 -4.41
C ALA A 66 6.23 -0.83 -4.79
N ASN A 67 6.67 -1.58 -3.81
CA ASN A 67 6.95 -3.00 -4.00
C ASN A 67 5.71 -3.80 -3.63
N LEU A 68 5.06 -4.36 -4.63
CA LEU A 68 3.87 -5.20 -4.46
C LEU A 68 4.14 -6.64 -4.89
N TYR A 69 5.41 -7.05 -4.86
CA TYR A 69 5.76 -8.41 -5.23
C TYR A 69 4.93 -9.41 -4.43
N GLY A 70 4.25 -10.31 -5.13
CA GLY A 70 3.49 -11.37 -4.47
C GLY A 70 2.28 -10.90 -3.68
N ALA A 71 1.91 -9.63 -3.76
CA ALA A 71 0.76 -9.11 -3.00
C ALA A 71 -0.55 -9.66 -3.56
N ASP A 72 -1.52 -9.85 -2.67
CA ASP A 72 -2.86 -10.27 -3.05
C ASP A 72 -3.74 -9.01 -3.14
N LEU A 73 -4.08 -8.63 -4.36
CA LEU A 73 -4.93 -7.47 -4.66
C LEU A 73 -6.28 -7.92 -5.24
N SER A 74 -6.62 -9.19 -5.03
CA SER A 74 -7.85 -9.72 -5.61
C SER A 74 -9.06 -8.95 -5.10
N GLU A 75 -9.95 -8.58 -6.01
CA GLU A 75 -11.17 -7.83 -5.72
C GLU A 75 -10.95 -6.46 -5.08
N ALA A 76 -9.72 -5.94 -5.11
CA ALA A 76 -9.43 -4.61 -4.60
C ALA A 76 -9.97 -3.55 -5.56
N ASP A 77 -10.38 -2.41 -5.03
CA ASP A 77 -10.78 -1.27 -5.84
C ASP A 77 -9.54 -0.43 -6.14
N LEU A 78 -9.04 -0.52 -7.36
CA LEU A 78 -7.87 0.22 -7.82
C LEU A 78 -8.26 1.38 -8.73
N SER A 79 -9.52 1.79 -8.71
CA SER A 79 -9.96 2.91 -9.54
C SER A 79 -9.10 4.15 -9.24
N ARG A 80 -8.59 4.78 -10.30
CA ARG A 80 -7.75 5.98 -10.22
C ARG A 80 -6.45 5.81 -9.42
N ALA A 81 -6.06 4.57 -9.15
CA ALA A 81 -4.79 4.32 -8.46
C ALA A 81 -3.62 4.60 -9.41
N ASP A 82 -2.54 5.09 -8.83
CA ASP A 82 -1.28 5.28 -9.57
C ASP A 82 -0.34 4.13 -9.21
N LEU A 83 -0.10 3.25 -10.18
CA LEU A 83 0.78 2.10 -10.02
C LEU A 83 2.05 2.24 -10.87
N SER A 84 2.37 3.47 -11.28
CA SER A 84 3.52 3.68 -12.16
C SER A 84 4.81 3.19 -11.50
N GLU A 85 5.58 2.40 -12.25
CA GLU A 85 6.84 1.82 -11.80
C GLU A 85 6.73 0.93 -10.56
N ALA A 86 5.51 0.52 -10.20
CA ALA A 86 5.33 -0.43 -9.09
C ALA A 86 5.79 -1.82 -9.52
N ASN A 87 6.33 -2.59 -8.58
CA ASN A 87 6.68 -3.97 -8.83
C ASN A 87 5.46 -4.84 -8.53
N LEU A 88 4.83 -5.36 -9.57
CA LEU A 88 3.65 -6.22 -9.45
C LEU A 88 3.96 -7.68 -9.78
N SER A 89 5.23 -8.06 -9.77
CA SER A 89 5.61 -9.44 -10.07
C SER A 89 4.89 -10.40 -9.12
N GLU A 90 4.27 -11.42 -9.68
CA GLU A 90 3.56 -12.46 -8.95
C GLU A 90 2.41 -11.93 -8.07
N ALA A 91 1.98 -10.70 -8.27
CA ALA A 91 0.81 -10.17 -7.57
C ALA A 91 -0.46 -10.76 -8.19
N ASP A 92 -1.48 -10.95 -7.34
CA ASP A 92 -2.78 -11.42 -7.78
C ASP A 92 -3.71 -10.22 -7.95
N LEU A 93 -4.06 -9.92 -9.18
CA LEU A 93 -4.94 -8.79 -9.51
C LEU A 93 -6.30 -9.26 -10.00
N SER A 94 -6.66 -10.50 -9.70
CA SER A 94 -7.91 -11.04 -10.20
C SER A 94 -9.09 -10.24 -9.64
N ARG A 95 -9.96 -9.82 -10.54
CA ARG A 95 -11.15 -9.01 -10.22
C ARG A 95 -10.83 -7.66 -9.53
N ALA A 96 -9.60 -7.22 -9.64
CA ALA A 96 -9.25 -5.89 -9.14
C ALA A 96 -9.79 -4.80 -10.06
#